data_91b86f61d58f8ed64f67ad11767aae1b
#
_entry.id   91b86f61d58f8ed64f67ad11767aae1b
#
_cell.length_a   1.000
_cell.length_b   1.000
_cell.length_c   1.000
_cell.angle_alpha   90.00
_cell.angle_beta   90.00
_cell.angle_gamma   90.00
#
_symmetry.space_group_name_H-M   'P 1'
#
loop_
_entity.id
_entity.type
_entity.pdbx_description
1 polymer ?
#
loop_
_entity_poly.entity_id
_entity_poly.type
_entity_poly.pdbx_seq_one_letter_code
_entity_poly.pdbx_strand_id
1 'polypeptide(L)'
;MNDQGHSEEMSASESMPERASIAERAAARMASLSPEQRELTERGAEIIRAGGLVAFPTETVYGLGANALDAEAVKRIYETKGRPSDNPLILHVSSIAMTESLVEINWRARLLMEKFWPGPLSIVLPAKEIVPARTRGGLPTAAVRMPDTAVALALIEKSGLPIAAPSANISGRPSPTDAATVRQEIGDIIPLVIDGGDTRLGLESTVIDMTGEHPVLLRPGGLPKEAVEAALNMEVLLPQDQKMIRRSPGTRYRHYAPSIPLRLTAPRAIPVEAENWAWLGTEIPNGAPRIKIIFKDDAEYAKELFRALRTLEKSGAQIIYAELPEENGIGRALKDRLTRAAGG
;
A
#
# COMPACT_ATOMS: atom_id res chain seq x y z
N MET A 1 -72.83 -18.40 -6.97
CA MET A 1 -71.99 -17.93 -8.07
C MET A 1 -70.67 -17.57 -7.46
N ASN A 2 -69.63 -18.25 -7.88
CA ASN A 2 -68.31 -18.34 -7.29
C ASN A 2 -67.55 -16.99 -7.38
N ASP A 3 -67.01 -16.61 -6.26
CA ASP A 3 -65.88 -15.67 -6.20
C ASP A 3 -64.67 -16.45 -5.67
N GLN A 4 -63.70 -16.68 -6.55
CA GLN A 4 -62.40 -17.30 -6.21
C GLN A 4 -61.40 -16.18 -5.99
N GLY A 5 -61.08 -15.89 -4.74
CA GLY A 5 -59.94 -15.08 -4.38
C GLY A 5 -58.64 -15.80 -4.65
N HIS A 6 -57.82 -15.28 -5.56
CA HIS A 6 -56.44 -15.68 -5.73
C HIS A 6 -55.59 -14.98 -4.68
N SER A 7 -55.15 -15.75 -3.69
CA SER A 7 -54.02 -15.36 -2.82
C SER A 7 -52.72 -15.67 -3.56
N GLU A 8 -52.07 -14.65 -4.06
CA GLU A 8 -50.67 -14.73 -4.50
C GLU A 8 -49.76 -14.86 -3.27
N GLU A 9 -49.19 -16.04 -3.10
CA GLU A 9 -48.05 -16.27 -2.21
C GLU A 9 -46.87 -15.48 -2.71
N MET A 10 -46.48 -14.45 -1.95
CA MET A 10 -45.18 -13.76 -2.13
C MET A 10 -44.08 -14.76 -1.78
N SER A 11 -43.39 -15.24 -2.81
CA SER A 11 -42.25 -16.13 -2.71
C SER A 11 -41.11 -15.49 -1.97
N ALA A 12 -40.43 -16.32 -1.21
CA ALA A 12 -39.29 -16.09 -0.36
C ALA A 12 -38.25 -15.13 -0.95
N SER A 13 -37.84 -14.16 -0.15
CA SER A 13 -36.67 -13.35 -0.36
C SER A 13 -35.45 -14.25 -0.61
N GLU A 14 -34.87 -14.18 -1.80
CA GLU A 14 -33.54 -14.71 -2.06
C GLU A 14 -32.57 -14.03 -1.09
N SER A 15 -32.11 -14.73 -0.08
CA SER A 15 -31.04 -14.30 0.81
C SER A 15 -29.79 -14.15 -0.02
N MET A 16 -29.27 -12.91 -0.12
CA MET A 16 -27.95 -12.66 -0.71
C MET A 16 -26.92 -13.58 -0.04
N PRO A 17 -26.00 -14.20 -0.80
CA PRO A 17 -24.98 -15.07 -0.21
C PRO A 17 -24.21 -14.31 0.85
N GLU A 18 -24.16 -14.85 2.05
CA GLU A 18 -23.43 -14.33 3.20
C GLU A 18 -21.98 -14.11 2.78
N ARG A 19 -21.48 -12.88 2.89
CA ARG A 19 -20.10 -12.57 2.48
C ARG A 19 -19.14 -13.35 3.35
N ALA A 20 -18.20 -14.09 2.73
CA ALA A 20 -17.15 -14.81 3.44
C ALA A 20 -16.47 -13.93 4.49
N SER A 21 -16.25 -14.47 5.68
CA SER A 21 -15.56 -13.79 6.77
C SER A 21 -14.11 -13.40 6.39
N ILE A 22 -13.52 -12.49 7.13
CA ILE A 22 -12.10 -12.12 6.94
C ILE A 22 -11.20 -13.37 7.02
N ALA A 23 -11.46 -14.25 7.97
CA ALA A 23 -10.67 -15.47 8.17
C ALA A 23 -10.78 -16.41 6.96
N GLU A 24 -11.97 -16.61 6.42
CA GLU A 24 -12.20 -17.44 5.21
C GLU A 24 -11.50 -16.83 4.00
N ARG A 25 -11.59 -15.51 3.80
CA ARG A 25 -10.88 -14.83 2.70
C ARG A 25 -9.37 -14.98 2.84
N ALA A 26 -8.81 -14.81 4.04
CA ALA A 26 -7.39 -15.00 4.30
C ALA A 26 -6.94 -16.45 4.07
N ALA A 27 -7.71 -17.44 4.57
CA ALA A 27 -7.43 -18.86 4.36
C ALA A 27 -7.46 -19.25 2.89
N ALA A 28 -8.44 -18.76 2.13
CA ALA A 28 -8.55 -19.00 0.69
C ALA A 28 -7.32 -18.44 -0.07
N ARG A 29 -6.79 -17.28 0.34
CA ARG A 29 -5.54 -16.74 -0.23
C ARG A 29 -4.34 -17.63 0.06
N MET A 30 -4.16 -18.03 1.31
CA MET A 30 -3.01 -18.88 1.70
C MET A 30 -3.06 -20.27 1.05
N ALA A 31 -4.22 -20.80 0.75
CA ALA A 31 -4.36 -22.06 0.03
C ALA A 31 -3.73 -22.06 -1.36
N SER A 32 -3.58 -20.88 -2.01
CA SER A 32 -3.03 -20.74 -3.35
C SER A 32 -1.48 -20.75 -3.41
N LEU A 33 -0.78 -20.86 -2.28
CA LEU A 33 0.69 -20.91 -2.24
C LEU A 33 1.24 -22.13 -3.01
N SER A 34 2.26 -21.91 -3.84
CA SER A 34 3.05 -22.99 -4.41
C SER A 34 3.89 -23.70 -3.33
N PRO A 35 4.36 -24.96 -3.58
CA PRO A 35 5.26 -25.63 -2.63
C PRO A 35 6.51 -24.80 -2.30
N GLU A 36 7.14 -24.18 -3.29
CA GLU A 36 8.31 -23.30 -3.12
C GLU A 36 7.98 -22.09 -2.25
N GLN A 37 6.86 -21.43 -2.50
CA GLN A 37 6.42 -20.30 -1.68
C GLN A 37 6.12 -20.69 -0.23
N ARG A 38 5.60 -21.91 0.00
CA ARG A 38 5.40 -22.45 1.37
C ARG A 38 6.72 -22.60 2.10
N GLU A 39 7.72 -23.18 1.47
CA GLU A 39 9.07 -23.36 2.03
C GLU A 39 9.72 -22.00 2.32
N LEU A 40 9.67 -21.05 1.36
CA LEU A 40 10.23 -19.72 1.55
C LEU A 40 9.52 -18.93 2.65
N THR A 41 8.19 -19.08 2.81
CA THR A 41 7.46 -18.43 3.91
C THR A 41 7.79 -19.03 5.27
N GLU A 42 8.06 -20.32 5.38
CA GLU A 42 8.54 -20.97 6.61
C GLU A 42 9.90 -20.45 7.02
N ARG A 43 10.86 -20.48 6.09
CA ARG A 43 12.19 -19.90 6.29
C ARG A 43 12.12 -18.42 6.65
N GLY A 44 11.26 -17.65 5.95
CA GLY A 44 11.03 -16.23 6.27
C GLY A 44 10.49 -16.02 7.69
N ALA A 45 9.56 -16.86 8.12
CA ALA A 45 9.01 -16.81 9.48
C ALA A 45 10.06 -17.09 10.55
N GLU A 46 10.99 -18.02 10.32
CA GLU A 46 12.14 -18.27 11.22
C GLU A 46 13.05 -17.05 11.32
N ILE A 47 13.37 -16.43 10.18
CA ILE A 47 14.18 -15.20 10.12
C ILE A 47 13.51 -14.08 10.92
N ILE A 48 12.18 -13.86 10.74
CA ILE A 48 11.41 -12.84 11.48
C ILE A 48 11.44 -13.12 12.99
N ARG A 49 11.21 -14.38 13.41
CA ARG A 49 11.28 -14.76 14.83
C ARG A 49 12.66 -14.54 15.44
N ALA A 50 13.71 -14.75 14.66
CA ALA A 50 15.10 -14.47 15.07
C ALA A 50 15.48 -12.97 15.03
N GLY A 51 14.52 -12.07 14.73
CA GLY A 51 14.74 -10.62 14.62
C GLY A 51 15.39 -10.18 13.32
N GLY A 52 15.49 -11.04 12.30
CA GLY A 52 16.04 -10.71 10.98
C GLY A 52 15.04 -9.96 10.10
N LEU A 53 15.48 -9.63 8.89
CA LEU A 53 14.69 -8.92 7.87
C LEU A 53 14.29 -9.86 6.72
N VAL A 54 13.06 -9.70 6.22
CA VAL A 54 12.56 -10.43 5.05
C VAL A 54 11.86 -9.45 4.12
N ALA A 55 12.23 -9.44 2.84
CA ALA A 55 11.42 -8.75 1.83
C ALA A 55 10.35 -9.70 1.28
N PHE A 56 9.12 -9.21 1.16
CA PHE A 56 7.97 -10.01 0.73
C PHE A 56 6.97 -9.21 -0.10
N PRO A 57 6.24 -9.87 -1.02
CA PRO A 57 5.23 -9.23 -1.86
C PRO A 57 3.96 -8.92 -1.07
N THR A 58 3.37 -7.75 -1.35
CA THR A 58 1.96 -7.48 -1.06
C THR A 58 1.24 -7.18 -2.36
N GLU A 59 -0.09 -7.01 -2.33
CA GLU A 59 -0.85 -6.60 -3.51
C GLU A 59 -0.54 -5.16 -3.94
N THR A 60 0.08 -4.37 -3.07
CA THR A 60 0.44 -2.96 -3.29
C THR A 60 1.86 -2.79 -3.80
N VAL A 61 2.85 -3.01 -2.95
CA VAL A 61 4.28 -2.95 -3.24
C VAL A 61 5.01 -4.02 -2.41
N TYR A 62 6.25 -4.33 -2.72
CA TYR A 62 7.07 -5.18 -1.86
C TYR A 62 7.40 -4.48 -0.54
N GLY A 63 7.26 -5.20 0.57
CA GLY A 63 7.56 -4.74 1.92
C GLY A 63 8.88 -5.30 2.45
N LEU A 64 9.63 -4.49 3.21
CA LEU A 64 10.77 -4.95 4.01
C LEU A 64 10.30 -5.16 5.46
N GLY A 65 10.15 -6.42 5.86
CA GLY A 65 9.52 -6.81 7.11
C GLY A 65 10.48 -7.17 8.22
N ALA A 66 10.07 -6.86 9.45
CA ALA A 66 10.67 -7.31 10.69
C ALA A 66 9.58 -7.54 11.74
N ASN A 67 9.91 -8.23 12.85
CA ASN A 67 9.04 -8.34 14.02
C ASN A 67 8.67 -6.94 14.54
N ALA A 68 7.37 -6.58 14.45
CA ALA A 68 6.88 -5.26 14.87
C ALA A 68 7.01 -4.99 16.37
N LEU A 69 7.12 -6.04 17.18
CA LEU A 69 7.22 -5.98 18.65
C LEU A 69 8.66 -5.96 19.15
N ASP A 70 9.65 -6.12 18.25
CA ASP A 70 11.07 -6.06 18.57
C ASP A 70 11.67 -4.73 18.09
N ALA A 71 11.97 -3.83 19.02
CA ALA A 71 12.53 -2.51 18.71
C ALA A 71 13.90 -2.56 18.00
N GLU A 72 14.70 -3.60 18.23
CA GLU A 72 16.00 -3.77 17.56
C GLU A 72 15.83 -4.34 16.14
N ALA A 73 14.88 -5.26 15.93
CA ALA A 73 14.53 -5.71 14.59
C ALA A 73 13.99 -4.55 13.72
N VAL A 74 13.12 -3.72 14.31
CA VAL A 74 12.60 -2.50 13.65
C VAL A 74 13.71 -1.48 13.36
N LYS A 75 14.69 -1.32 14.26
CA LYS A 75 15.87 -0.46 14.03
C LYS A 75 16.63 -0.88 12.75
N ARG A 76 16.79 -2.18 12.52
CA ARG A 76 17.44 -2.71 11.31
C ARG A 76 16.70 -2.31 10.02
N ILE A 77 15.36 -2.20 10.04
CA ILE A 77 14.60 -1.65 8.89
C ILE A 77 15.05 -0.22 8.59
N TYR A 78 15.10 0.65 9.60
CA TYR A 78 15.50 2.04 9.41
C TYR A 78 16.94 2.17 8.90
N GLU A 79 17.86 1.41 9.46
CA GLU A 79 19.28 1.37 9.05
C GLU A 79 19.45 0.88 7.61
N THR A 80 18.85 -0.27 7.26
CA THR A 80 18.91 -0.86 5.91
C THR A 80 18.40 0.11 4.83
N LYS A 81 17.36 0.87 5.15
CA LYS A 81 16.73 1.79 4.20
C LYS A 81 17.35 3.20 4.20
N GLY A 82 18.16 3.56 5.18
CA GLY A 82 18.49 4.97 5.45
C GLY A 82 17.24 5.81 5.75
N ARG A 83 16.25 5.21 6.45
CA ARG A 83 14.97 5.86 6.75
C ARG A 83 15.03 6.61 8.09
N PRO A 84 14.49 7.84 8.19
CA PRO A 84 14.34 8.53 9.47
C PRO A 84 13.46 7.74 10.45
N SER A 85 13.93 7.56 11.70
CA SER A 85 13.27 6.70 12.70
C SER A 85 11.99 7.29 13.29
N ASP A 86 11.71 8.56 13.06
CA ASP A 86 10.44 9.23 13.43
C ASP A 86 9.30 8.97 12.44
N ASN A 87 9.59 8.34 11.29
CA ASN A 87 8.60 8.00 10.27
C ASN A 87 7.98 6.63 10.57
N PRO A 88 6.73 6.55 11.10
CA PRO A 88 6.12 5.31 11.60
C PRO A 88 6.06 4.21 10.54
N LEU A 89 5.89 2.97 10.98
CA LEU A 89 5.71 1.81 10.11
C LEU A 89 4.29 1.28 10.17
N ILE A 90 3.84 0.62 9.11
CA ILE A 90 2.57 -0.12 9.09
C ILE A 90 2.82 -1.52 9.66
N LEU A 91 1.98 -1.91 10.63
CA LEU A 91 1.97 -3.24 11.19
C LEU A 91 1.06 -4.14 10.34
N HIS A 92 1.64 -5.15 9.72
CA HIS A 92 0.89 -6.12 8.93
C HIS A 92 0.46 -7.27 9.83
N VAL A 93 -0.80 -7.67 9.72
CA VAL A 93 -1.48 -8.67 10.55
C VAL A 93 -2.17 -9.72 9.67
N SER A 94 -2.42 -10.91 10.21
CA SER A 94 -3.14 -12.01 9.53
C SER A 94 -4.55 -12.25 10.10
N SER A 95 -4.91 -11.61 11.22
CA SER A 95 -6.22 -11.78 11.85
C SER A 95 -6.69 -10.55 12.62
N ILE A 96 -7.99 -10.48 12.88
CA ILE A 96 -8.56 -9.46 13.77
C ILE A 96 -8.06 -9.63 15.20
N ALA A 97 -7.94 -10.86 15.70
CA ALA A 97 -7.40 -11.13 17.04
C ALA A 97 -5.98 -10.59 17.23
N MET A 98 -5.11 -10.76 16.21
CA MET A 98 -3.78 -10.14 16.21
C MET A 98 -3.87 -8.61 16.23
N THR A 99 -4.80 -8.03 15.47
CA THR A 99 -5.01 -6.57 15.44
C THR A 99 -5.45 -6.04 16.80
N GLU A 100 -6.39 -6.72 17.46
CA GLU A 100 -6.90 -6.38 18.79
C GLU A 100 -5.82 -6.40 19.87
N SER A 101 -4.78 -7.21 19.70
CA SER A 101 -3.64 -7.21 20.63
C SER A 101 -2.76 -5.95 20.51
N LEU A 102 -2.82 -5.22 19.38
CA LEU A 102 -1.92 -4.11 19.02
C LEU A 102 -2.54 -2.72 19.18
N VAL A 103 -3.85 -2.59 18.91
CA VAL A 103 -4.55 -1.31 18.85
C VAL A 103 -5.96 -1.39 19.43
N GLU A 104 -6.52 -0.23 19.78
CA GLU A 104 -7.92 -0.09 20.22
C GLU A 104 -8.84 0.06 19.01
N ILE A 105 -9.62 -0.99 18.70
CA ILE A 105 -10.52 -1.01 17.53
C ILE A 105 -11.88 -0.43 17.91
N ASN A 106 -12.26 0.70 17.30
CA ASN A 106 -13.63 1.19 17.37
C ASN A 106 -14.54 0.52 16.32
N TRP A 107 -15.88 0.65 16.47
CA TRP A 107 -16.84 -0.03 15.61
C TRP A 107 -16.73 0.35 14.12
N ARG A 108 -16.38 1.61 13.81
CA ARG A 108 -16.20 2.07 12.41
C ARG A 108 -14.97 1.44 11.78
N ALA A 109 -13.87 1.37 12.52
CA ALA A 109 -12.66 0.69 12.07
C ALA A 109 -12.92 -0.79 11.81
N ARG A 110 -13.69 -1.46 12.69
CA ARG A 110 -14.09 -2.85 12.49
C ARG A 110 -14.92 -3.03 11.21
N LEU A 111 -15.90 -2.16 10.97
CA LEU A 111 -16.70 -2.19 9.74
C LEU A 111 -15.82 -2.07 8.48
N LEU A 112 -14.82 -1.19 8.48
CA LEU A 112 -13.89 -1.06 7.36
C LEU A 112 -13.00 -2.30 7.19
N MET A 113 -12.51 -2.88 8.29
CA MET A 113 -11.77 -4.14 8.27
C MET A 113 -12.60 -5.27 7.66
N GLU A 114 -13.82 -5.46 8.12
CA GLU A 114 -14.74 -6.50 7.61
C GLU A 114 -15.02 -6.36 6.12
N LYS A 115 -15.11 -5.12 5.63
CA LYS A 115 -15.42 -4.85 4.22
C LYS A 115 -14.20 -4.94 3.30
N PHE A 116 -13.03 -4.49 3.76
CA PHE A 116 -11.87 -4.26 2.87
C PHE A 116 -10.63 -5.09 3.21
N TRP A 117 -10.63 -5.91 4.29
CA TRP A 117 -9.53 -6.82 4.58
C TRP A 117 -9.85 -8.28 4.20
N PRO A 118 -8.83 -9.03 3.73
CA PRO A 118 -7.49 -8.58 3.31
C PRO A 118 -7.55 -7.56 2.16
N GLY A 119 -6.66 -6.53 2.19
CA GLY A 119 -6.69 -5.50 1.14
C GLY A 119 -5.82 -4.27 1.36
N PRO A 120 -5.88 -3.30 0.43
CA PRO A 120 -5.00 -2.14 0.38
C PRO A 120 -5.46 -1.00 1.30
N LEU A 121 -5.99 -1.32 2.49
CA LEU A 121 -6.42 -0.37 3.51
C LEU A 121 -5.59 -0.50 4.77
N SER A 122 -4.92 0.58 5.17
CA SER A 122 -4.29 0.74 6.48
C SER A 122 -5.13 1.67 7.35
N ILE A 123 -5.32 1.28 8.60
CA ILE A 123 -6.13 2.04 9.57
C ILE A 123 -5.25 2.47 10.72
N VAL A 124 -5.23 3.79 11.01
CA VAL A 124 -4.54 4.36 12.16
C VAL A 124 -5.48 4.38 13.35
N LEU A 125 -5.03 3.80 14.46
CA LEU A 125 -5.78 3.62 15.70
C LEU A 125 -4.90 3.91 16.93
N PRO A 126 -5.46 4.15 18.13
CA PRO A 126 -4.69 4.24 19.36
C PRO A 126 -3.90 2.95 19.59
N ALA A 127 -2.58 3.07 19.77
CA ALA A 127 -1.71 1.92 19.96
C ALA A 127 -1.72 1.44 21.42
N LYS A 128 -1.71 0.12 21.61
CA LYS A 128 -1.47 -0.48 22.93
C LYS A 128 0.02 -0.44 23.29
N GLU A 129 0.33 -0.52 24.58
CA GLU A 129 1.70 -0.42 25.12
C GLU A 129 2.66 -1.48 24.56
N ILE A 130 2.14 -2.65 24.17
CA ILE A 130 2.93 -3.73 23.58
C ILE A 130 3.64 -3.32 22.28
N VAL A 131 3.11 -2.29 21.57
CA VAL A 131 3.74 -1.80 20.33
C VAL A 131 4.87 -0.82 20.68
N PRO A 132 6.14 -1.15 20.38
CA PRO A 132 7.27 -0.29 20.72
C PRO A 132 7.15 1.12 20.14
N ALA A 133 7.61 2.13 20.89
CA ALA A 133 7.62 3.52 20.43
C ALA A 133 8.36 3.69 19.09
N ARG A 134 9.45 2.93 18.88
CA ARG A 134 10.22 2.94 17.63
C ARG A 134 9.38 2.51 16.44
N THR A 135 8.55 1.47 16.57
CA THR A 135 7.66 0.97 15.50
C THR A 135 6.64 2.02 15.07
N ARG A 136 6.11 2.76 16.01
CA ARG A 136 5.11 3.83 15.80
C ARG A 136 5.71 5.24 15.63
N GLY A 137 7.05 5.35 15.47
CA GLY A 137 7.74 6.64 15.27
C GLY A 137 7.52 7.63 16.40
N GLY A 138 7.38 7.15 17.64
CA GLY A 138 7.11 7.95 18.84
C GLY A 138 5.66 8.42 18.99
N LEU A 139 4.74 8.04 18.09
CA LEU A 139 3.33 8.45 18.15
C LEU A 139 2.53 7.61 19.14
N PRO A 140 1.40 8.13 19.68
CA PRO A 140 0.46 7.36 20.49
C PRO A 140 -0.41 6.39 19.67
N THR A 141 -0.26 6.41 18.34
CA THR A 141 -1.06 5.64 17.38
C THR A 141 -0.20 4.69 16.58
N ALA A 142 -0.81 3.62 16.05
CA ALA A 142 -0.20 2.72 15.08
C ALA A 142 -1.11 2.52 13.86
N ALA A 143 -0.49 2.35 12.69
CA ALA A 143 -1.18 1.95 11.47
C ALA A 143 -1.15 0.44 11.35
N VAL A 144 -2.31 -0.20 11.16
CA VAL A 144 -2.48 -1.65 11.00
C VAL A 144 -3.07 -1.98 9.65
N ARG A 145 -2.70 -3.12 9.06
CA ARG A 145 -3.20 -3.58 7.76
C ARG A 145 -3.15 -5.10 7.65
N MET A 146 -4.16 -5.69 7.01
CA MET A 146 -4.11 -7.08 6.56
C MET A 146 -3.89 -7.11 5.04
N PRO A 147 -2.70 -7.52 4.56
CA PRO A 147 -2.37 -7.51 3.12
C PRO A 147 -3.13 -8.62 2.37
N ASP A 148 -3.36 -8.43 1.05
CA ASP A 148 -4.12 -9.37 0.20
C ASP A 148 -3.20 -10.19 -0.72
N THR A 149 -2.18 -10.85 -0.13
CA THR A 149 -1.37 -11.85 -0.85
C THR A 149 -1.15 -13.09 -0.01
N ALA A 150 -1.10 -14.25 -0.66
CA ALA A 150 -0.87 -15.53 0.00
C ALA A 150 0.44 -15.55 0.78
N VAL A 151 1.51 -15.03 0.18
CA VAL A 151 2.86 -14.99 0.79
C VAL A 151 2.86 -14.12 2.05
N ALA A 152 2.31 -12.90 1.99
CA ALA A 152 2.31 -12.01 3.15
C ALA A 152 1.50 -12.58 4.32
N LEU A 153 0.28 -13.08 4.04
CA LEU A 153 -0.58 -13.69 5.06
C LEU A 153 0.08 -14.90 5.71
N ALA A 154 0.65 -15.81 4.90
CA ALA A 154 1.32 -17.00 5.41
C ALA A 154 2.59 -16.66 6.21
N LEU A 155 3.38 -15.68 5.77
CA LEU A 155 4.56 -15.23 6.49
C LEU A 155 4.20 -14.69 7.90
N ILE A 156 3.14 -13.86 7.98
CA ILE A 156 2.65 -13.31 9.25
C ILE A 156 2.10 -14.45 10.14
N GLU A 157 1.25 -15.31 9.59
CA GLU A 157 0.65 -16.42 10.35
C GLU A 157 1.72 -17.39 10.86
N LYS A 158 2.63 -17.84 9.99
CA LYS A 158 3.70 -18.78 10.36
C LYS A 158 4.71 -18.19 11.35
N SER A 159 4.97 -16.88 11.29
CA SER A 159 5.81 -16.22 12.30
C SER A 159 5.11 -16.11 13.65
N GLY A 160 3.77 -16.08 13.68
CA GLY A 160 2.97 -15.79 14.86
C GLY A 160 3.11 -14.35 15.37
N LEU A 161 3.70 -13.46 14.57
CA LEU A 161 4.08 -12.10 14.98
C LEU A 161 3.52 -11.07 13.99
N PRO A 162 3.09 -9.88 14.45
CA PRO A 162 2.82 -8.76 13.55
C PRO A 162 4.13 -8.32 12.87
N ILE A 163 4.07 -8.01 11.58
CA ILE A 163 5.25 -7.62 10.80
C ILE A 163 5.19 -6.13 10.48
N ALA A 164 6.14 -5.36 11.02
CA ALA A 164 6.33 -3.97 10.62
C ALA A 164 7.02 -3.93 9.24
N ALA A 165 6.38 -3.31 8.25
CA ALA A 165 6.96 -3.25 6.91
C ALA A 165 6.68 -1.92 6.19
N PRO A 166 7.71 -1.11 5.89
CA PRO A 166 7.69 -0.11 4.83
C PRO A 166 7.95 -0.79 3.47
N SER A 167 7.88 -0.05 2.35
CA SER A 167 8.31 -0.55 1.04
C SER A 167 9.78 -1.01 1.05
N ALA A 168 10.14 -2.03 0.23
CA ALA A 168 11.45 -2.68 0.26
C ALA A 168 12.53 -2.00 -0.63
N ASN A 169 12.59 -0.65 -0.62
CA ASN A 169 13.56 0.18 -1.35
C ASN A 169 14.43 1.01 -0.41
N ILE A 170 15.55 1.53 -0.90
CA ILE A 170 16.29 2.62 -0.24
C ILE A 170 15.38 3.85 -0.13
N SER A 171 15.40 4.53 1.01
CA SER A 171 14.51 5.66 1.30
C SER A 171 14.61 6.76 0.24
N GLY A 172 13.46 7.28 -0.19
CA GLY A 172 13.39 8.32 -1.24
C GLY A 172 13.22 7.80 -2.67
N ARG A 173 13.65 6.55 -2.96
CA ARG A 173 13.53 5.92 -4.29
C ARG A 173 12.10 5.43 -4.59
N PRO A 174 11.74 5.18 -5.86
CA PRO A 174 10.47 4.54 -6.22
C PRO A 174 10.29 3.19 -5.51
N SER A 175 9.06 2.88 -5.06
CA SER A 175 8.79 1.61 -4.36
C SER A 175 8.93 0.41 -5.33
N PRO A 176 9.45 -0.75 -4.88
CA PRO A 176 9.58 -1.92 -5.73
C PRO A 176 8.23 -2.63 -5.90
N THR A 177 7.92 -3.01 -7.13
CA THR A 177 6.72 -3.75 -7.51
C THR A 177 7.00 -5.18 -7.97
N ASP A 178 8.28 -5.59 -7.92
CA ASP A 178 8.78 -6.93 -8.25
C ASP A 178 10.00 -7.29 -7.40
N ALA A 179 10.29 -8.59 -7.30
CA ALA A 179 11.40 -9.11 -6.50
C ALA A 179 12.79 -8.78 -7.10
N ALA A 180 12.88 -8.64 -8.42
CA ALA A 180 14.15 -8.33 -9.10
C ALA A 180 14.63 -6.93 -8.69
N THR A 181 13.71 -5.97 -8.62
CA THR A 181 13.98 -4.61 -8.13
C THR A 181 14.44 -4.60 -6.67
N VAL A 182 13.81 -5.41 -5.80
CA VAL A 182 14.23 -5.54 -4.40
C VAL A 182 15.63 -6.12 -4.30
N ARG A 183 15.92 -7.21 -5.04
CA ARG A 183 17.26 -7.83 -5.06
C ARG A 183 18.33 -6.86 -5.56
N GLN A 184 18.03 -6.05 -6.59
CA GLN A 184 18.94 -5.04 -7.11
C GLN A 184 19.28 -3.94 -6.09
N GLU A 185 18.33 -3.52 -5.25
CA GLU A 185 18.53 -2.40 -4.32
C GLU A 185 19.08 -2.80 -2.95
N ILE A 186 18.57 -3.90 -2.38
CA ILE A 186 18.85 -4.30 -1.00
C ILE A 186 19.11 -5.81 -0.85
N GLY A 187 19.15 -6.57 -1.94
CA GLY A 187 19.29 -8.03 -1.89
C GLY A 187 20.53 -8.52 -1.17
N ASP A 188 21.64 -7.80 -1.30
CA ASP A 188 22.92 -8.14 -0.66
C ASP A 188 22.94 -7.80 0.86
N ILE A 189 21.96 -7.04 1.34
CA ILE A 189 21.92 -6.53 2.72
C ILE A 189 20.99 -7.36 3.60
N ILE A 190 20.01 -8.06 2.99
CA ILE A 190 18.97 -8.80 3.70
C ILE A 190 19.05 -10.30 3.43
N PRO A 191 18.72 -11.15 4.42
CA PRO A 191 18.91 -12.59 4.31
C PRO A 191 17.92 -13.28 3.35
N LEU A 192 16.76 -12.68 3.04
CA LEU A 192 15.75 -13.32 2.21
C LEU A 192 14.86 -12.31 1.47
N VAL A 193 14.67 -12.54 0.16
CA VAL A 193 13.65 -11.93 -0.68
C VAL A 193 12.72 -13.03 -1.17
N ILE A 194 11.47 -13.05 -0.71
CA ILE A 194 10.45 -13.99 -1.17
C ILE A 194 9.83 -13.44 -2.46
N ASP A 195 9.95 -14.20 -3.54
CA ASP A 195 9.37 -13.84 -4.82
C ASP A 195 7.89 -14.30 -4.89
N GLY A 196 7.01 -13.37 -5.13
CA GLY A 196 5.58 -13.63 -5.35
C GLY A 196 5.07 -13.05 -6.67
N GLY A 197 6.00 -12.71 -7.58
CA GLY A 197 5.67 -12.05 -8.84
C GLY A 197 5.43 -10.55 -8.71
N ASP A 198 4.88 -9.95 -9.75
CA ASP A 198 4.55 -8.53 -9.82
C ASP A 198 3.38 -8.18 -8.90
N THR A 199 3.44 -6.99 -8.30
CA THR A 199 2.34 -6.49 -7.48
C THR A 199 1.13 -6.11 -8.34
N ARG A 200 -0.08 -6.34 -7.81
CA ARG A 200 -1.31 -6.14 -8.56
C ARG A 200 -1.69 -4.66 -8.71
N LEU A 201 -1.43 -3.83 -7.68
CA LEU A 201 -1.87 -2.43 -7.61
C LEU A 201 -0.77 -1.42 -7.92
N GLY A 202 0.48 -1.74 -7.62
CA GLY A 202 1.64 -0.89 -7.91
C GLY A 202 1.81 0.36 -7.05
N LEU A 203 0.78 0.79 -6.30
CA LEU A 203 0.83 1.90 -5.35
C LEU A 203 0.53 1.40 -3.93
N GLU A 204 1.04 2.12 -2.93
CA GLU A 204 0.84 1.78 -1.52
C GLU A 204 -0.62 1.86 -1.09
N SER A 205 -0.91 1.27 0.06
CA SER A 205 -2.23 1.28 0.70
C SER A 205 -2.75 2.68 1.01
N THR A 206 -4.06 2.82 0.95
CA THR A 206 -4.78 3.97 1.53
C THR A 206 -4.63 3.95 3.04
N VAL A 207 -4.38 5.12 3.65
CA VAL A 207 -4.24 5.26 5.11
C VAL A 207 -5.33 6.17 5.63
N ILE A 208 -6.20 5.62 6.48
CA ILE A 208 -7.31 6.33 7.13
C ILE A 208 -7.03 6.42 8.63
N ASP A 209 -7.07 7.64 9.19
CA ASP A 209 -7.06 7.86 10.64
C ASP A 209 -8.48 7.71 11.19
N MET A 210 -8.64 6.76 12.11
CA MET A 210 -9.92 6.45 12.77
C MET A 210 -9.86 6.76 14.27
N THR A 211 -8.91 7.59 14.73
CA THR A 211 -8.76 7.96 16.14
C THR A 211 -9.75 9.03 16.60
N GLY A 212 -10.31 9.81 15.67
CA GLY A 212 -11.24 10.89 15.94
C GLY A 212 -12.70 10.53 15.67
N GLU A 213 -13.56 11.55 15.77
CA GLU A 213 -14.99 11.43 15.47
C GLU A 213 -15.24 11.20 13.97
N HIS A 214 -14.47 11.89 13.11
CA HIS A 214 -14.54 11.74 11.66
C HIS A 214 -13.32 10.97 11.12
N PRO A 215 -13.51 10.11 10.10
CA PRO A 215 -12.40 9.48 9.42
C PRO A 215 -11.59 10.53 8.62
N VAL A 216 -10.26 10.43 8.64
CA VAL A 216 -9.38 11.36 7.91
C VAL A 216 -8.48 10.58 6.95
N LEU A 217 -8.47 10.98 5.67
CA LEU A 217 -7.58 10.41 4.66
C LEU A 217 -6.18 10.98 4.81
N LEU A 218 -5.29 10.24 5.46
CA LEU A 218 -3.89 10.66 5.65
C LEU A 218 -3.02 10.43 4.41
N ARG A 219 -3.33 9.39 3.64
CA ARG A 219 -2.62 9.04 2.40
C ARG A 219 -3.58 8.36 1.43
N PRO A 220 -3.83 8.91 0.24
CA PRO A 220 -4.53 8.19 -0.80
C PRO A 220 -3.70 7.00 -1.29
N GLY A 221 -4.35 5.90 -1.70
CA GLY A 221 -3.70 4.66 -2.10
C GLY A 221 -4.64 3.76 -2.90
N GLY A 222 -4.37 2.44 -2.88
CA GLY A 222 -5.07 1.46 -3.71
C GLY A 222 -6.56 1.30 -3.44
N LEU A 223 -7.09 1.76 -2.30
CA LEU A 223 -8.53 1.84 -2.03
C LEU A 223 -9.00 3.29 -2.21
N PRO A 224 -9.94 3.59 -3.13
CA PRO A 224 -10.49 4.94 -3.30
C PRO A 224 -11.15 5.48 -2.03
N LYS A 225 -11.03 6.80 -1.80
CA LYS A 225 -11.71 7.53 -0.70
C LYS A 225 -13.21 7.29 -0.73
N GLU A 226 -13.79 7.35 -1.89
CA GLU A 226 -15.21 7.20 -2.17
C GLU A 226 -15.75 5.82 -1.72
N ALA A 227 -14.94 4.77 -1.81
CA ALA A 227 -15.33 3.45 -1.32
C ALA A 227 -15.39 3.39 0.22
N VAL A 228 -14.50 4.14 0.91
CA VAL A 228 -14.53 4.26 2.38
C VAL A 228 -15.76 5.06 2.82
N GLU A 229 -16.06 6.18 2.15
CA GLU A 229 -17.24 7.00 2.41
C GLU A 229 -18.53 6.21 2.24
N ALA A 230 -18.65 5.47 1.14
CA ALA A 230 -19.80 4.60 0.88
C ALA A 230 -19.93 3.46 1.92
N ALA A 231 -18.81 2.98 2.49
CA ALA A 231 -18.84 1.95 3.52
C ALA A 231 -19.33 2.47 4.86
N LEU A 232 -18.91 3.69 5.22
CA LEU A 232 -19.24 4.32 6.50
C LEU A 232 -20.54 5.15 6.46
N ASN A 233 -21.07 5.40 5.26
CA ASN A 233 -22.11 6.41 5.01
C ASN A 233 -21.74 7.75 5.67
N MET A 234 -20.48 8.18 5.49
CA MET A 234 -19.91 9.34 6.16
C MET A 234 -18.81 9.96 5.31
N GLU A 235 -18.68 11.28 5.34
CA GLU A 235 -17.59 11.98 4.68
C GLU A 235 -16.24 11.62 5.31
N VAL A 236 -15.24 11.36 4.46
CA VAL A 236 -13.84 11.18 4.86
C VAL A 236 -13.12 12.52 4.66
N LEU A 237 -12.71 13.13 5.75
CA LEU A 237 -12.07 14.44 5.72
C LEU A 237 -10.64 14.35 5.18
N LEU A 238 -10.13 15.48 4.66
CA LEU A 238 -8.71 15.65 4.39
C LEU A 238 -7.99 16.19 5.63
N PRO A 239 -6.69 15.93 5.81
CA PRO A 239 -5.95 16.41 6.97
C PRO A 239 -5.88 17.93 6.99
N GLN A 240 -6.18 18.54 8.13
CA GLN A 240 -6.22 20.00 8.28
C GLN A 240 -4.84 20.61 8.53
N ASP A 241 -3.88 19.80 9.00
CA ASP A 241 -2.54 20.26 9.34
C ASP A 241 -1.45 19.19 9.08
N GLN A 242 -0.19 19.64 9.08
CA GLN A 242 0.97 18.77 8.91
C GLN A 242 1.14 17.76 10.06
N LYS A 243 0.63 18.04 11.26
CA LYS A 243 0.71 17.13 12.41
C LYS A 243 -0.17 15.90 12.20
N MET A 244 -1.33 16.07 11.57
CA MET A 244 -2.19 14.95 11.18
C MET A 244 -1.52 14.10 10.08
N ILE A 245 -1.00 14.74 9.03
CA ILE A 245 -0.31 14.06 7.94
C ILE A 245 0.84 13.19 8.46
N ARG A 246 1.59 13.67 9.46
CA ARG A 246 2.71 12.95 10.08
C ARG A 246 2.35 11.66 10.79
N ARG A 247 1.07 11.36 11.02
CA ARG A 247 0.61 10.06 11.55
C ARG A 247 0.64 8.95 10.50
N SER A 248 0.75 9.31 9.21
CA SER A 248 0.84 8.35 8.11
C SER A 248 2.29 8.04 7.75
N PRO A 249 2.64 6.76 7.51
CA PRO A 249 3.90 6.40 6.90
C PRO A 249 4.06 7.00 5.49
N GLY A 250 5.29 7.45 5.14
CA GLY A 250 5.62 7.90 3.79
C GLY A 250 5.11 9.29 3.40
N THR A 251 4.73 10.12 4.37
CA THR A 251 4.20 11.47 4.10
C THR A 251 5.12 12.61 4.56
N ARG A 252 6.20 12.30 5.30
CA ARG A 252 7.05 13.31 5.97
C ARG A 252 8.23 13.82 5.15
N TYR A 253 8.72 13.02 4.20
CA TYR A 253 9.98 13.25 3.50
C TYR A 253 9.79 13.11 1.99
N ARG A 254 10.76 13.56 1.21
CA ARG A 254 10.78 13.32 -0.23
C ARG A 254 10.74 11.81 -0.50
N HIS A 255 9.80 11.37 -1.31
CA HIS A 255 9.57 9.97 -1.63
C HIS A 255 9.36 9.77 -3.13
N TYR A 256 9.64 8.54 -3.60
CA TYR A 256 9.35 8.07 -4.97
C TYR A 256 10.14 8.76 -6.08
N ALA A 257 11.15 9.55 -5.72
CA ALA A 257 11.89 10.34 -6.69
C ALA A 257 12.81 9.46 -7.55
N PRO A 258 12.71 9.55 -8.89
CA PRO A 258 13.73 9.02 -9.78
C PRO A 258 15.04 9.80 -9.62
N SER A 259 16.14 9.24 -10.18
CA SER A 259 17.46 9.88 -10.13
C SER A 259 17.59 11.12 -11.02
N ILE A 260 16.70 11.28 -12.00
CA ILE A 260 16.62 12.45 -12.89
C ILE A 260 15.40 13.30 -12.54
N PRO A 261 15.41 14.62 -12.83
CA PRO A 261 14.28 15.50 -12.56
C PRO A 261 12.97 15.00 -13.17
N LEU A 262 11.86 15.15 -12.41
CA LEU A 262 10.51 14.89 -12.87
C LEU A 262 9.70 16.19 -12.77
N ARG A 263 8.96 16.53 -13.82
CA ARG A 263 8.03 17.66 -13.86
C ARG A 263 6.64 17.21 -14.27
N LEU A 264 5.64 17.72 -13.56
CA LEU A 264 4.24 17.47 -13.87
C LEU A 264 3.76 18.49 -14.90
N THR A 265 3.05 18.04 -15.93
CA THR A 265 2.58 18.89 -16.99
C THR A 265 1.39 18.28 -17.74
N ALA A 266 0.62 19.11 -18.44
CA ALA A 266 -0.35 18.61 -19.41
C ALA A 266 0.37 18.17 -20.71
N PRO A 267 -0.17 17.19 -21.46
CA PRO A 267 0.47 16.64 -22.67
C PRO A 267 0.81 17.71 -23.72
N ARG A 268 0.00 18.76 -23.78
CA ARG A 268 0.15 19.87 -24.75
C ARG A 268 0.95 21.07 -24.24
N ALA A 269 1.42 21.03 -22.97
CA ALA A 269 2.13 22.12 -22.33
C ALA A 269 3.65 21.86 -22.16
N ILE A 270 4.20 20.90 -22.92
CA ILE A 270 5.64 20.62 -22.92
C ILE A 270 6.36 21.77 -23.66
N PRO A 271 7.45 22.31 -23.08
CA PRO A 271 8.22 23.37 -23.74
C PRO A 271 8.73 22.90 -25.12
N VAL A 272 8.60 23.77 -26.14
CA VAL A 272 9.01 23.46 -27.52
C VAL A 272 10.52 23.22 -27.61
N GLU A 273 11.29 23.88 -26.74
CA GLU A 273 12.76 23.76 -26.67
C GLU A 273 13.24 22.58 -25.80
N ALA A 274 12.33 21.73 -25.32
CA ALA A 274 12.70 20.58 -24.51
C ALA A 274 13.53 19.59 -25.34
N GLU A 275 14.77 19.36 -24.92
CA GLU A 275 15.67 18.39 -25.53
C GLU A 275 15.89 17.21 -24.58
N ASN A 276 16.14 16.04 -25.13
CA ASN A 276 16.50 14.81 -24.42
C ASN A 276 15.62 14.50 -23.20
N TRP A 277 14.30 14.54 -23.38
CA TRP A 277 13.29 14.31 -22.37
C TRP A 277 12.55 12.98 -22.56
N ALA A 278 11.93 12.50 -21.50
CA ALA A 278 11.06 11.32 -21.48
C ALA A 278 9.63 11.71 -21.11
N TRP A 279 8.66 10.93 -21.59
CA TRP A 279 7.24 11.11 -21.30
C TRP A 279 6.63 9.93 -20.55
N LEU A 280 5.70 10.25 -19.65
CA LEU A 280 4.93 9.31 -18.85
C LEU A 280 3.49 9.82 -18.72
N GLY A 281 2.49 9.08 -19.25
CA GLY A 281 1.09 9.51 -19.19
C GLY A 281 0.13 8.60 -19.92
N THR A 282 -1.14 9.01 -20.00
CA THR A 282 -2.21 8.32 -20.75
C THR A 282 -2.41 8.92 -22.15
N GLU A 283 -2.03 10.18 -22.34
CA GLU A 283 -2.10 10.84 -23.64
C GLU A 283 -0.72 10.94 -24.32
N ILE A 284 -0.76 11.10 -25.63
CA ILE A 284 0.46 11.33 -26.45
C ILE A 284 0.85 12.82 -26.31
N PRO A 285 2.08 13.12 -25.87
CA PRO A 285 2.52 14.51 -25.72
C PRO A 285 2.80 15.18 -27.06
N ASN A 286 2.80 16.51 -27.09
CA ASN A 286 3.38 17.29 -28.18
C ASN A 286 4.91 17.11 -28.18
N GLY A 287 5.52 17.12 -29.37
CA GLY A 287 6.97 17.01 -29.55
C GLY A 287 7.47 15.58 -29.68
N ALA A 288 8.80 15.42 -29.65
CA ALA A 288 9.47 14.15 -29.88
C ALA A 288 10.29 13.76 -28.63
N PRO A 289 9.71 13.07 -27.66
CA PRO A 289 10.47 12.53 -26.52
C PRO A 289 11.47 11.47 -26.98
N ARG A 290 12.60 11.38 -26.27
CA ARG A 290 13.57 10.29 -26.46
C ARG A 290 12.93 8.91 -26.25
N ILE A 291 12.06 8.83 -25.23
CA ILE A 291 11.23 7.66 -24.90
C ILE A 291 9.91 8.12 -24.33
N LYS A 292 8.85 7.40 -24.64
CA LYS A 292 7.52 7.61 -24.05
C LYS A 292 6.93 6.30 -23.55
N ILE A 293 6.27 6.36 -22.41
CA ILE A 293 5.45 5.27 -21.88
C ILE A 293 4.02 5.80 -21.78
N ILE A 294 3.13 5.19 -22.57
CA ILE A 294 1.71 5.55 -22.62
C ILE A 294 0.92 4.41 -22.01
N PHE A 295 0.10 4.75 -21.03
CA PHE A 295 -0.80 3.81 -20.36
C PHE A 295 -2.20 3.91 -20.93
N LYS A 296 -2.93 2.82 -20.83
CA LYS A 296 -4.32 2.73 -21.29
C LYS A 296 -5.26 3.62 -20.48
N ASP A 297 -5.06 3.66 -19.16
CA ASP A 297 -5.88 4.37 -18.19
C ASP A 297 -5.10 4.64 -16.89
N ASP A 298 -5.69 5.40 -15.97
CA ASP A 298 -5.09 5.71 -14.66
C ASP A 298 -4.82 4.47 -13.80
N ALA A 299 -5.54 3.36 -13.99
CA ALA A 299 -5.32 2.14 -13.24
C ALA A 299 -4.03 1.43 -13.69
N GLU A 300 -3.77 1.36 -14.99
CA GLU A 300 -2.51 0.86 -15.52
C GLU A 300 -1.35 1.81 -15.19
N TYR A 301 -1.58 3.11 -15.30
CA TYR A 301 -0.59 4.12 -14.95
C TYR A 301 -0.17 4.00 -13.46
N ALA A 302 -1.14 3.86 -12.56
CA ALA A 302 -0.88 3.65 -11.13
C ALA A 302 -0.09 2.35 -10.89
N LYS A 303 -0.48 1.26 -11.53
CA LYS A 303 0.15 -0.05 -11.40
C LYS A 303 1.61 -0.03 -11.86
N GLU A 304 1.89 0.60 -12.97
CA GLU A 304 3.20 0.57 -13.61
C GLU A 304 4.07 1.80 -13.26
N LEU A 305 3.58 2.78 -12.50
CA LEU A 305 4.25 4.05 -12.21
C LEU A 305 5.71 3.86 -11.79
N PHE A 306 5.95 3.09 -10.74
CA PHE A 306 7.29 2.96 -10.18
C PHE A 306 8.25 2.21 -11.10
N ARG A 307 7.75 1.20 -11.83
CA ARG A 307 8.53 0.51 -12.85
C ARG A 307 8.88 1.45 -14.01
N ALA A 308 7.92 2.24 -14.46
CA ALA A 308 8.11 3.21 -15.52
C ALA A 308 9.14 4.28 -15.13
N LEU A 309 9.06 4.86 -13.92
CA LEU A 309 10.05 5.81 -13.43
C LEU A 309 11.47 5.22 -13.45
N ARG A 310 11.65 3.95 -13.02
CA ARG A 310 12.93 3.24 -13.07
C ARG A 310 13.43 2.98 -14.49
N THR A 311 12.53 2.71 -15.42
CA THR A 311 12.86 2.53 -16.84
C THR A 311 13.31 3.85 -17.46
N LEU A 312 12.57 4.93 -17.18
CA LEU A 312 12.87 6.25 -17.73
C LEU A 312 14.18 6.84 -17.18
N GLU A 313 14.50 6.63 -15.92
CA GLU A 313 15.78 7.10 -15.37
C GLU A 313 17.01 6.41 -16.00
N LYS A 314 16.84 5.19 -16.55
CA LYS A 314 17.89 4.44 -17.26
C LYS A 314 17.93 4.71 -18.77
N SER A 315 16.99 5.49 -19.30
CA SER A 315 16.83 5.74 -20.73
C SER A 315 17.88 6.70 -21.33
N GLY A 316 18.63 7.40 -20.47
CA GLY A 316 19.51 8.50 -20.85
C GLY A 316 18.81 9.83 -21.09
N ALA A 317 17.50 9.94 -20.79
CA ALA A 317 16.81 11.22 -20.75
C ALA A 317 17.32 12.06 -19.56
N GLN A 318 17.32 13.38 -19.74
CA GLN A 318 17.76 14.33 -18.71
C GLN A 318 16.62 14.80 -17.80
N ILE A 319 15.39 14.65 -18.24
CA ILE A 319 14.18 15.03 -17.51
C ILE A 319 13.01 14.14 -17.90
N ILE A 320 12.14 13.84 -16.95
CA ILE A 320 10.85 13.18 -17.17
C ILE A 320 9.75 14.23 -17.07
N TYR A 321 8.91 14.31 -18.10
CA TYR A 321 7.61 14.98 -18.00
C TYR A 321 6.54 13.93 -17.77
N ALA A 322 5.71 14.15 -16.76
CA ALA A 322 4.63 13.23 -16.38
C ALA A 322 3.28 13.94 -16.43
N GLU A 323 2.29 13.28 -17.02
CA GLU A 323 0.92 13.74 -17.06
C GLU A 323 0.30 13.73 -15.66
N LEU A 324 -0.45 14.78 -15.34
CA LEU A 324 -1.24 14.90 -14.12
C LEU A 324 -2.58 14.18 -14.31
N PRO A 325 -2.87 13.12 -13.52
CA PRO A 325 -4.16 12.45 -13.52
C PRO A 325 -5.23 13.28 -12.81
N GLU A 326 -6.49 12.95 -13.04
CA GLU A 326 -7.62 13.53 -12.32
C GLU A 326 -7.65 13.12 -10.84
N GLU A 327 -8.25 13.95 -9.97
CA GLU A 327 -8.32 13.72 -8.51
C GLU A 327 -9.55 12.88 -8.11
N ASN A 328 -9.82 11.80 -8.80
CA ASN A 328 -10.89 10.86 -8.47
C ASN A 328 -10.36 9.42 -8.44
N GLY A 329 -11.02 8.55 -7.71
CA GLY A 329 -10.66 7.14 -7.65
C GLY A 329 -9.18 6.90 -7.38
N ILE A 330 -8.53 6.06 -8.23
CA ILE A 330 -7.08 5.76 -8.16
C ILE A 330 -6.21 6.95 -8.62
N GLY A 331 -6.74 7.84 -9.45
CA GLY A 331 -6.03 9.02 -9.94
C GLY A 331 -5.59 9.95 -8.81
N ARG A 332 -6.36 10.05 -7.71
CA ARG A 332 -5.96 10.79 -6.50
C ARG A 332 -4.65 10.24 -5.89
N ALA A 333 -4.51 8.91 -5.81
CA ALA A 333 -3.30 8.27 -5.31
C ALA A 333 -2.13 8.45 -6.27
N LEU A 334 -2.37 8.28 -7.55
CA LEU A 334 -1.39 8.47 -8.61
C LEU A 334 -0.85 9.91 -8.60
N LYS A 335 -1.73 10.91 -8.50
CA LYS A 335 -1.36 12.33 -8.39
C LYS A 335 -0.49 12.60 -7.15
N ASP A 336 -0.86 12.06 -5.98
CA ASP A 336 -0.06 12.19 -4.75
C ASP A 336 1.36 11.64 -4.95
N ARG A 337 1.51 10.46 -5.58
CA ARG A 337 2.82 9.85 -5.84
C ARG A 337 3.66 10.65 -6.82
N LEU A 338 3.07 11.11 -7.90
CA LEU A 338 3.73 11.95 -8.91
C LEU A 338 4.18 13.29 -8.32
N THR A 339 3.32 13.96 -7.54
CA THR A 339 3.65 15.23 -6.87
C THR A 339 4.85 15.05 -5.93
N ARG A 340 4.86 13.98 -5.11
CA ARG A 340 5.99 13.66 -4.21
C ARG A 340 7.26 13.29 -4.97
N ALA A 341 7.15 12.59 -6.09
CA ALA A 341 8.28 12.25 -6.94
C ALA A 341 8.91 13.49 -7.60
N ALA A 342 8.10 14.49 -7.93
CA ALA A 342 8.54 15.76 -8.46
C ALA A 342 9.19 16.70 -7.41
N GLY A 343 9.08 16.37 -6.13
CA GLY A 343 9.68 17.15 -5.03
C GLY A 343 8.73 18.17 -4.42
N GLY A 344 7.41 18.03 -4.64
CA GLY A 344 6.33 18.84 -4.06
C GLY A 344 5.93 18.39 -2.66
#